data_5841d4dd95edd86b9447ac4d4326e438
#
_entry.id   5841d4dd95edd86b9447ac4d4326e438
#
_cell.length_a   1.000
_cell.length_b   1.000
_cell.length_c   1.000
_cell.angle_alpha   90.00
_cell.angle_beta   90.00
_cell.angle_gamma   90.00
#
_symmetry.space_group_name_H-M   'P 1'
#
loop_
_entity.id
_entity.type
_entity.pdbx_description
1 polymer ?
#
loop_
_entity_poly.entity_id
_entity_poly.type
_entity_poly.pdbx_seq_one_letter_code
_entity_poly.pdbx_strand_id
1 'polypeptide(L)'
;LFGTMKNLAWTNEGPVDLADLPARRLSARQRDEQLDVMSVDKFPKMANYVVPAGVRLADTARIRLGAHIGEGTTVMHEGFVNFNAGTLGAAMIEGRVSAGVVVGADSDLGGSCSTMGTLSGGGTEIISVGENCLIGANAGIGFPLADGCTIEAGLYVTAGTKVNLLDASGTLVETVKAAQLSKEPNLLFRRNSLSGAVEALPQQTQIS
;
A
#
# COMPACT_ATOMS: atom_id res chain seq x y z
N LEU A 1 6.07 19.44 4.59
CA LEU A 1 7.11 18.69 3.88
C LEU A 1 7.07 18.97 2.38
N PHE A 2 5.95 18.66 1.69
CA PHE A 2 5.84 18.78 0.23
C PHE A 2 6.03 20.19 -0.34
N GLY A 3 5.62 21.24 0.40
CA GLY A 3 5.80 22.62 -0.02
C GLY A 3 7.27 23.10 0.01
N THR A 4 8.10 22.43 0.81
CA THR A 4 9.51 22.81 0.99
C THR A 4 10.43 22.03 0.05
N MET A 5 10.04 20.81 -0.34
CA MET A 5 10.84 19.96 -1.21
C MET A 5 10.67 20.36 -2.68
N LYS A 6 11.78 20.54 -3.38
CA LYS A 6 11.81 20.76 -4.83
C LYS A 6 11.62 19.45 -5.60
N ASN A 7 11.05 19.52 -6.79
CA ASN A 7 11.22 18.47 -7.78
C ASN A 7 12.66 18.50 -8.30
N LEU A 8 13.29 17.34 -8.36
CA LEU A 8 14.64 17.15 -8.87
C LEU A 8 14.63 16.12 -10.00
N ALA A 9 15.55 16.24 -10.93
CA ALA A 9 15.88 15.15 -11.84
C ALA A 9 16.81 14.18 -11.10
N TRP A 10 16.37 12.95 -10.93
CA TRP A 10 17.16 11.86 -10.35
C TRP A 10 17.90 11.15 -11.47
N THR A 11 19.22 11.31 -11.49
CA THR A 11 20.08 10.87 -12.60
C THR A 11 21.05 9.79 -12.15
N ASN A 12 21.74 9.17 -13.12
CA ASN A 12 22.85 8.26 -12.85
C ASN A 12 24.04 8.93 -12.11
N GLU A 13 24.11 10.27 -12.12
CA GLU A 13 25.10 11.06 -11.35
C GLU A 13 24.54 11.61 -10.02
N GLY A 14 23.29 11.26 -9.66
CA GLY A 14 22.60 11.77 -8.49
C GLY A 14 21.54 12.84 -8.80
N PRO A 15 21.08 13.59 -7.79
CA PRO A 15 20.05 14.61 -7.98
C PRO A 15 20.58 15.85 -8.68
N VAL A 16 19.79 16.36 -9.63
CA VAL A 16 20.10 17.57 -10.39
C VAL A 16 18.89 18.51 -10.32
N ASP A 17 19.12 19.80 -10.02
CA ASP A 17 18.07 20.82 -10.12
C ASP A 17 17.58 20.91 -11.57
N LEU A 18 16.26 21.02 -11.76
CA LEU A 18 15.68 21.06 -13.10
C LEU A 18 16.18 22.27 -13.93
N ALA A 19 16.51 23.37 -13.27
CA ALA A 19 17.07 24.56 -13.92
C ALA A 19 18.49 24.28 -14.50
N ASP A 20 19.27 23.43 -13.84
CA ASP A 20 20.64 23.11 -14.24
C ASP A 20 20.70 21.93 -15.25
N LEU A 21 19.64 21.16 -15.37
CA LEU A 21 19.60 19.93 -16.15
C LEU A 21 20.03 20.12 -17.64
N PRO A 22 19.60 21.17 -18.37
CA PRO A 22 20.03 21.36 -19.76
C PRO A 22 21.55 21.55 -19.87
N ALA A 23 22.14 22.38 -18.99
CA ALA A 23 23.58 22.63 -18.99
C ALA A 23 24.39 21.39 -18.60
N ARG A 24 23.92 20.62 -17.62
CA ARG A 24 24.54 19.34 -17.20
C ARG A 24 24.52 18.31 -18.31
N ARG A 25 23.40 18.18 -19.02
CA ARG A 25 23.31 17.29 -20.21
C ARG A 25 24.25 17.70 -21.33
N LEU A 26 24.35 19.00 -21.62
CA LEU A 26 25.28 19.49 -22.64
C LEU A 26 26.72 19.20 -22.25
N SER A 27 27.10 19.47 -21.00
CA SER A 27 28.44 19.20 -20.48
C SER A 27 28.78 17.69 -20.53
N ALA A 28 27.86 16.80 -20.20
CA ALA A 28 28.06 15.35 -20.31
C ALA A 28 28.35 14.95 -21.77
N ARG A 29 27.53 15.41 -22.73
CA ARG A 29 27.76 15.14 -24.16
C ARG A 29 29.08 15.64 -24.68
N GLN A 30 29.57 16.79 -24.19
CA GLN A 30 30.88 17.31 -24.54
C GLN A 30 32.05 16.42 -24.10
N ARG A 31 31.81 15.57 -23.07
CA ARG A 31 32.76 14.58 -22.57
C ARG A 31 32.50 13.18 -23.12
N ASP A 32 31.58 13.06 -24.09
CA ASP A 32 31.12 11.77 -24.61
C ASP A 32 30.49 10.86 -23.53
N GLU A 33 29.84 11.49 -22.56
CA GLU A 33 29.12 10.83 -21.47
C GLU A 33 27.61 11.01 -21.61
N GLN A 34 26.83 10.11 -21.00
CA GLN A 34 25.39 10.20 -20.99
C GLN A 34 24.87 10.48 -19.57
N LEU A 35 24.10 11.56 -19.44
CA LEU A 35 23.35 11.86 -18.24
C LEU A 35 21.92 11.36 -18.40
N ASP A 36 21.64 10.19 -17.80
CA ASP A 36 20.31 9.59 -17.81
C ASP A 36 19.43 10.16 -16.71
N VAL A 37 18.21 10.54 -17.07
CA VAL A 37 17.17 10.94 -16.10
C VAL A 37 16.25 9.76 -15.85
N MET A 38 16.33 9.19 -14.67
CA MET A 38 15.52 8.04 -14.25
C MET A 38 14.12 8.46 -13.78
N SER A 39 14.00 9.62 -13.15
CA SER A 39 12.72 10.19 -12.72
C SER A 39 12.83 11.68 -12.44
N VAL A 40 11.68 12.35 -12.41
CA VAL A 40 11.53 13.74 -11.95
C VAL A 40 10.49 13.73 -10.85
N ASP A 41 10.93 13.86 -9.60
CA ASP A 41 10.04 13.78 -8.43
C ASP A 41 10.72 14.46 -7.22
N LYS A 42 9.95 14.64 -6.18
CA LYS A 42 10.45 15.05 -4.85
C LYS A 42 11.20 13.92 -4.14
N PHE A 43 10.86 12.67 -4.43
CA PHE A 43 11.47 11.47 -3.84
C PHE A 43 12.13 10.60 -4.93
N PRO A 44 13.37 10.15 -4.71
CA PRO A 44 13.96 9.13 -5.56
C PRO A 44 13.37 7.75 -5.25
N LYS A 45 13.66 6.78 -6.09
CA LYS A 45 13.43 5.38 -5.74
C LYS A 45 14.37 4.95 -4.61
N MET A 46 13.83 4.20 -3.65
CA MET A 46 14.55 3.78 -2.46
C MET A 46 15.85 3.05 -2.77
N ALA A 47 15.83 2.14 -3.73
CA ALA A 47 16.94 1.25 -4.04
C ALA A 47 18.21 1.95 -4.54
N ASN A 48 18.15 3.23 -4.93
CA ASN A 48 19.35 4.02 -5.25
C ASN A 48 20.15 4.41 -3.98
N TYR A 49 19.55 4.32 -2.80
CA TYR A 49 20.14 4.78 -1.53
C TYR A 49 20.11 3.71 -0.46
N VAL A 50 19.05 2.92 -0.40
CA VAL A 50 18.83 1.89 0.61
C VAL A 50 18.30 0.63 -0.05
N VAL A 51 18.99 -0.48 0.19
CA VAL A 51 18.54 -1.83 -0.21
C VAL A 51 18.39 -2.65 1.08
N PRO A 52 17.16 -2.86 1.57
CA PRO A 52 16.93 -3.68 2.75
C PRO A 52 17.37 -5.13 2.53
N ALA A 53 17.84 -5.78 3.61
CA ALA A 53 18.18 -7.20 3.54
C ALA A 53 16.91 -8.07 3.47
N GLY A 54 17.01 -9.23 2.83
CA GLY A 54 15.98 -10.26 2.84
C GLY A 54 14.68 -9.91 2.09
N VAL A 55 14.71 -8.90 1.20
CA VAL A 55 13.53 -8.47 0.44
C VAL A 55 13.64 -8.80 -1.05
N ARG A 56 12.49 -8.86 -1.72
CA ARG A 56 12.39 -8.94 -3.17
C ARG A 56 11.65 -7.72 -3.71
N LEU A 57 12.28 -6.96 -4.60
CA LEU A 57 11.73 -5.75 -5.21
C LEU A 57 11.76 -5.93 -6.73
N ALA A 58 10.63 -6.28 -7.33
CA ALA A 58 10.57 -6.61 -8.75
C ALA A 58 10.76 -5.37 -9.65
N ASP A 59 10.24 -4.22 -9.22
CA ASP A 59 10.45 -2.93 -9.87
C ASP A 59 10.81 -1.87 -8.82
N THR A 60 12.07 -1.45 -8.81
CA THR A 60 12.57 -0.49 -7.82
C THR A 60 11.97 0.92 -7.95
N ALA A 61 11.46 1.28 -9.12
CA ALA A 61 10.81 2.58 -9.34
C ALA A 61 9.47 2.70 -8.58
N ARG A 62 8.90 1.57 -8.15
CA ARG A 62 7.62 1.52 -7.44
C ARG A 62 7.74 1.76 -5.94
N ILE A 63 8.95 1.89 -5.41
CA ILE A 63 9.17 2.07 -3.97
C ILE A 63 9.94 3.37 -3.75
N ARG A 64 9.28 4.33 -3.10
CA ARG A 64 9.86 5.63 -2.81
C ARG A 64 10.82 5.58 -1.63
N LEU A 65 11.89 6.36 -1.67
CA LEU A 65 12.75 6.58 -0.51
C LEU A 65 11.90 7.12 0.65
N GLY A 66 12.14 6.59 1.86
CA GLY A 66 11.32 6.85 3.04
C GLY A 66 10.24 5.78 3.29
N ALA A 67 10.13 4.77 2.41
CA ALA A 67 9.40 3.55 2.71
C ALA A 67 10.21 2.67 3.68
N HIS A 68 9.52 1.86 4.47
CA HIS A 68 10.10 0.78 5.28
C HIS A 68 9.65 -0.57 4.72
N ILE A 69 10.58 -1.39 4.28
CA ILE A 69 10.30 -2.72 3.75
C ILE A 69 10.90 -3.75 4.71
N GLY A 70 10.04 -4.42 5.46
CA GLY A 70 10.44 -5.46 6.42
C GLY A 70 11.02 -6.69 5.74
N GLU A 71 11.91 -7.39 6.45
CA GLU A 71 12.53 -8.62 5.98
C GLU A 71 11.47 -9.66 5.58
N GLY A 72 11.73 -10.41 4.50
CA GLY A 72 10.79 -11.37 3.93
C GLY A 72 9.74 -10.78 2.98
N THR A 73 9.62 -9.45 2.91
CA THR A 73 8.66 -8.81 2.00
C THR A 73 9.04 -8.99 0.53
N THR A 74 8.04 -9.30 -0.27
CA THR A 74 8.10 -9.26 -1.74
C THR A 74 7.21 -8.13 -2.24
N VAL A 75 7.75 -7.20 -3.02
CA VAL A 75 6.97 -6.21 -3.77
C VAL A 75 7.04 -6.58 -5.25
N MET A 76 5.90 -6.95 -5.82
CA MET A 76 5.77 -7.33 -7.22
C MET A 76 5.76 -6.11 -8.14
N HIS A 77 5.74 -6.31 -9.47
CA HIS A 77 5.83 -5.22 -10.45
C HIS A 77 4.69 -4.20 -10.33
N GLU A 78 3.47 -4.64 -10.02
CA GLU A 78 2.30 -3.76 -9.80
C GLU A 78 2.24 -3.18 -8.40
N GLY A 79 3.02 -3.75 -7.46
CA GLY A 79 3.11 -3.27 -6.09
C GLY A 79 3.69 -1.85 -6.05
N PHE A 80 3.17 -1.02 -5.15
CA PHE A 80 3.66 0.33 -4.92
C PHE A 80 3.70 0.64 -3.43
N VAL A 81 4.84 1.14 -2.94
CA VAL A 81 4.98 1.58 -1.55
C VAL A 81 5.43 3.03 -1.52
N ASN A 82 4.60 3.88 -0.94
CA ASN A 82 4.86 5.30 -0.85
C ASN A 82 5.87 5.61 0.29
N PHE A 83 6.41 6.83 0.31
CA PHE A 83 7.19 7.31 1.44
C PHE A 83 6.34 7.27 2.72
N ASN A 84 6.98 7.11 3.88
CA ASN A 84 6.32 6.99 5.19
C ASN A 84 5.23 5.90 5.23
N ALA A 85 5.40 4.85 4.45
CA ALA A 85 4.56 3.66 4.42
C ALA A 85 5.45 2.43 4.45
N GLY A 86 4.89 1.25 4.66
CA GLY A 86 5.70 0.04 4.56
C GLY A 86 5.10 -1.18 5.21
N THR A 87 5.94 -2.21 5.31
CA THR A 87 5.65 -3.52 5.88
C THR A 87 6.50 -3.75 7.13
N LEU A 88 5.95 -4.41 8.15
CA LEU A 88 6.67 -4.68 9.40
C LEU A 88 7.42 -6.03 9.41
N GLY A 89 7.10 -6.91 8.47
CA GLY A 89 7.69 -8.24 8.33
C GLY A 89 7.40 -8.81 6.95
N ALA A 90 7.49 -10.11 6.80
CA ALA A 90 7.16 -10.79 5.56
C ALA A 90 5.77 -10.38 5.07
N ALA A 91 5.66 -9.99 3.81
CA ALA A 91 4.40 -9.61 3.20
C ALA A 91 4.49 -9.75 1.67
N MET A 92 3.35 -10.00 1.02
CA MET A 92 3.25 -9.96 -0.42
C MET A 92 2.53 -8.67 -0.84
N ILE A 93 3.19 -7.83 -1.62
CA ILE A 93 2.65 -6.53 -2.05
C ILE A 93 2.52 -6.51 -3.57
N GLU A 94 1.31 -6.71 -4.05
CA GLU A 94 0.93 -6.59 -5.46
C GLU A 94 0.00 -5.40 -5.72
N GLY A 95 -0.32 -4.65 -4.68
CA GLY A 95 -1.18 -3.47 -4.71
C GLY A 95 -0.49 -2.22 -4.20
N ARG A 96 -1.30 -1.17 -3.96
CA ARG A 96 -0.81 0.14 -3.53
C ARG A 96 -0.84 0.28 -2.02
N VAL A 97 0.31 0.56 -1.43
CA VAL A 97 0.46 0.99 -0.03
C VAL A 97 0.66 2.50 -0.02
N SER A 98 -0.37 3.24 0.33
CA SER A 98 -0.38 4.71 0.34
C SER A 98 0.41 5.28 1.51
N ALA A 99 0.80 6.55 1.40
CA ALA A 99 1.58 7.23 2.44
C ALA A 99 0.91 7.14 3.82
N GLY A 100 1.69 6.81 4.84
CA GLY A 100 1.25 6.64 6.22
C GLY A 100 0.62 5.29 6.54
N VAL A 101 0.48 4.39 5.58
CA VAL A 101 -0.10 3.05 5.80
C VAL A 101 0.99 2.06 6.21
N VAL A 102 0.69 1.29 7.24
CA VAL A 102 1.53 0.20 7.74
C VAL A 102 0.82 -1.13 7.51
N VAL A 103 1.57 -2.11 7.00
CA VAL A 103 1.10 -3.48 6.75
C VAL A 103 1.81 -4.42 7.72
N GLY A 104 1.03 -5.17 8.48
CA GLY A 104 1.51 -6.21 9.41
C GLY A 104 2.12 -7.39 8.68
N ALA A 105 2.86 -8.20 9.44
CA ALA A 105 3.53 -9.40 8.91
C ALA A 105 2.53 -10.43 8.38
N ASP A 106 3.00 -11.27 7.46
CA ASP A 106 2.27 -12.38 6.86
C ASP A 106 0.96 -11.98 6.15
N SER A 107 0.89 -10.70 5.72
CA SER A 107 -0.26 -10.17 4.99
C SER A 107 -0.01 -10.15 3.48
N ASP A 108 -1.08 -10.41 2.73
CA ASP A 108 -1.10 -10.45 1.27
C ASP A 108 -2.00 -9.33 0.72
N LEU A 109 -1.40 -8.42 -0.03
CA LEU A 109 -2.07 -7.35 -0.75
C LEU A 109 -2.12 -7.71 -2.24
N GLY A 110 -3.21 -8.34 -2.63
CA GLY A 110 -3.43 -8.87 -3.99
C GLY A 110 -3.36 -7.83 -5.10
N GLY A 111 -3.21 -8.31 -6.32
CA GLY A 111 -2.97 -7.49 -7.51
C GLY A 111 -3.91 -6.31 -7.66
N SER A 112 -3.33 -5.11 -7.82
CA SER A 112 -4.08 -3.85 -7.98
C SER A 112 -5.00 -3.48 -6.81
N CYS A 113 -4.87 -4.09 -5.65
CA CYS A 113 -5.58 -3.63 -4.46
C CYS A 113 -5.07 -2.25 -4.02
N SER A 114 -5.84 -1.55 -3.21
CA SER A 114 -5.50 -0.19 -2.79
C SER A 114 -5.81 0.05 -1.32
N THR A 115 -4.84 0.63 -0.61
CA THR A 115 -5.11 1.25 0.68
C THR A 115 -5.28 2.75 0.48
N MET A 116 -6.31 3.37 1.09
CA MET A 116 -6.41 4.83 1.13
C MET A 116 -5.32 5.38 2.06
N GLY A 117 -4.73 6.51 1.68
CA GLY A 117 -3.85 7.23 2.60
C GLY A 117 -4.66 7.88 3.73
N THR A 118 -4.06 8.01 4.90
CA THR A 118 -4.70 8.56 6.11
C THR A 118 -5.38 9.92 5.89
N LEU A 119 -4.82 10.76 5.02
CA LEU A 119 -5.36 12.10 4.72
C LEU A 119 -6.43 12.11 3.62
N SER A 120 -6.62 11.02 2.90
CA SER A 120 -7.47 10.99 1.71
C SER A 120 -8.98 11.04 1.99
N GLY A 121 -9.40 10.72 3.21
CA GLY A 121 -10.82 10.66 3.60
C GLY A 121 -11.24 11.75 4.59
N GLY A 122 -10.39 12.73 4.91
CA GLY A 122 -10.68 13.74 5.93
C GLY A 122 -10.74 13.16 7.35
N GLY A 123 -10.34 11.91 7.54
CA GLY A 123 -10.29 11.23 8.83
C GLY A 123 -8.97 11.49 9.56
N THR A 124 -9.02 11.36 10.88
CA THR A 124 -7.83 11.41 11.76
C THR A 124 -7.27 10.03 12.06
N GLU A 125 -7.96 8.97 11.67
CA GLU A 125 -7.58 7.59 11.93
C GLU A 125 -6.52 7.11 10.95
N ILE A 126 -5.42 6.54 11.47
CA ILE A 126 -4.33 6.00 10.65
C ILE A 126 -4.81 4.67 10.05
N ILE A 127 -4.81 4.58 8.72
CA ILE A 127 -5.17 3.35 8.01
C ILE A 127 -4.00 2.38 8.12
N SER A 128 -4.31 1.15 8.49
CA SER A 128 -3.34 0.05 8.61
C SER A 128 -3.96 -1.27 8.18
N VAL A 129 -3.12 -2.22 7.85
CA VAL A 129 -3.47 -3.63 7.64
C VAL A 129 -2.81 -4.41 8.77
N GLY A 130 -3.58 -5.22 9.50
CA GLY A 130 -3.08 -6.08 10.56
C GLY A 130 -2.17 -7.20 10.03
N GLU A 131 -1.84 -8.15 10.91
CA GLU A 131 -1.08 -9.34 10.56
C GLU A 131 -1.99 -10.42 9.94
N ASN A 132 -1.44 -11.29 9.11
CA ASN A 132 -2.17 -12.42 8.49
C ASN A 132 -3.45 -11.99 7.73
N CYS A 133 -3.44 -10.81 7.13
CA CYS A 133 -4.56 -10.29 6.36
C CYS A 133 -4.45 -10.63 4.88
N LEU A 134 -5.61 -10.75 4.22
CA LEU A 134 -5.69 -10.85 2.76
C LEU A 134 -6.57 -9.74 2.22
N ILE A 135 -6.01 -8.89 1.36
CA ILE A 135 -6.78 -7.94 0.55
C ILE A 135 -6.82 -8.48 -0.87
N GLY A 136 -7.98 -8.94 -1.31
CA GLY A 136 -8.14 -9.55 -2.63
C GLY A 136 -7.80 -8.61 -3.79
N ALA A 137 -7.54 -9.18 -4.95
CA ALA A 137 -7.23 -8.42 -6.16
C ALA A 137 -8.31 -7.36 -6.46
N ASN A 138 -7.89 -6.16 -6.86
CA ASN A 138 -8.76 -5.02 -7.13
C ASN A 138 -9.66 -4.59 -5.96
N ALA A 139 -9.42 -5.10 -4.75
CA ALA A 139 -10.10 -4.67 -3.54
C ALA A 139 -9.46 -3.40 -2.95
N GLY A 140 -10.06 -2.84 -1.92
CA GLY A 140 -9.45 -1.72 -1.24
C GLY A 140 -10.03 -1.44 0.12
N ILE A 141 -9.26 -0.74 0.95
CA ILE A 141 -9.66 -0.34 2.29
C ILE A 141 -9.45 1.15 2.52
N GLY A 142 -10.37 1.75 3.26
CA GLY A 142 -10.32 3.12 3.76
C GLY A 142 -10.61 3.19 5.25
N PHE A 143 -10.22 2.15 6.03
CA PHE A 143 -10.28 2.07 7.48
C PHE A 143 -9.21 1.09 7.96
N PRO A 144 -8.78 1.13 9.25
CA PRO A 144 -7.84 0.14 9.78
C PRO A 144 -8.45 -1.26 9.77
N LEU A 145 -7.69 -2.23 9.30
CA LEU A 145 -8.09 -3.64 9.23
C LEU A 145 -7.34 -4.41 10.33
N ALA A 146 -8.08 -5.07 11.22
CA ALA A 146 -7.51 -5.89 12.28
C ALA A 146 -6.91 -7.21 11.74
N ASP A 147 -6.16 -7.91 12.59
CA ASP A 147 -5.45 -9.14 12.22
C ASP A 147 -6.38 -10.22 11.70
N GLY A 148 -5.86 -11.04 10.79
CA GLY A 148 -6.55 -12.20 10.23
C GLY A 148 -7.76 -11.86 9.37
N CYS A 149 -7.97 -10.61 8.98
CA CYS A 149 -9.11 -10.21 8.16
C CYS A 149 -8.87 -10.42 6.67
N THR A 150 -9.94 -10.70 5.95
CA THR A 150 -9.94 -10.82 4.49
C THR A 150 -10.92 -9.84 3.87
N ILE A 151 -10.50 -9.16 2.80
CA ILE A 151 -11.38 -8.39 1.91
C ILE A 151 -11.50 -9.16 0.59
N GLU A 152 -12.73 -9.49 0.20
CA GLU A 152 -13.01 -10.17 -1.07
C GLU A 152 -12.48 -9.38 -2.28
N ALA A 153 -12.03 -10.08 -3.31
CA ALA A 153 -11.58 -9.45 -4.55
C ALA A 153 -12.65 -8.52 -5.16
N GLY A 154 -12.22 -7.35 -5.62
CA GLY A 154 -13.10 -6.35 -6.21
C GLY A 154 -13.96 -5.56 -5.22
N LEU A 155 -13.86 -5.82 -3.92
CA LEU A 155 -14.63 -5.12 -2.90
C LEU A 155 -13.84 -3.94 -2.32
N TYR A 156 -14.36 -2.73 -2.43
CA TYR A 156 -13.78 -1.55 -1.80
C TYR A 156 -14.59 -1.14 -0.57
N VAL A 157 -13.97 -1.17 0.63
CA VAL A 157 -14.61 -0.86 1.90
C VAL A 157 -13.99 0.38 2.52
N THR A 158 -14.79 1.45 2.67
CA THR A 158 -14.37 2.68 3.34
C THR A 158 -14.94 2.76 4.74
N ALA A 159 -14.43 3.65 5.57
CA ALA A 159 -14.89 3.84 6.96
C ALA A 159 -16.41 4.02 7.09
N GLY A 160 -17.05 4.68 6.12
CA GLY A 160 -18.49 4.94 6.09
C GLY A 160 -19.35 3.83 5.49
N THR A 161 -18.74 2.81 4.88
CA THR A 161 -19.47 1.71 4.24
C THR A 161 -20.37 1.03 5.25
N LYS A 162 -21.64 0.84 4.91
CA LYS A 162 -22.57 0.05 5.72
C LYS A 162 -22.28 -1.44 5.50
N VAL A 163 -22.08 -2.13 6.61
CA VAL A 163 -21.72 -3.56 6.63
C VAL A 163 -22.74 -4.30 7.47
N ASN A 164 -23.31 -5.34 6.92
CA ASN A 164 -24.14 -6.30 7.65
C ASN A 164 -23.20 -7.27 8.38
N LEU A 165 -23.11 -7.15 9.70
CA LEU A 165 -22.37 -8.09 10.52
C LEU A 165 -23.22 -9.36 10.70
N LEU A 166 -22.65 -10.47 10.27
CA LEU A 166 -23.30 -11.79 10.38
C LEU A 166 -22.59 -12.62 11.46
N ASP A 167 -23.34 -13.51 12.09
CA ASP A 167 -22.77 -14.54 12.94
C ASP A 167 -22.18 -15.72 12.14
N ALA A 168 -21.62 -16.70 12.83
CA ALA A 168 -21.05 -17.90 12.19
C ALA A 168 -22.07 -18.75 11.44
N SER A 169 -23.36 -18.59 11.71
CA SER A 169 -24.45 -19.27 10.98
C SER A 169 -24.89 -18.50 9.73
N GLY A 170 -24.35 -17.29 9.51
CA GLY A 170 -24.75 -16.39 8.43
C GLY A 170 -26.01 -15.56 8.76
N THR A 171 -26.44 -15.54 10.04
CA THR A 171 -27.59 -14.75 10.45
C THR A 171 -27.15 -13.31 10.74
N LEU A 172 -27.95 -12.34 10.29
CA LEU A 172 -27.70 -10.92 10.52
C LEU A 172 -27.77 -10.58 12.03
N VAL A 173 -26.67 -10.07 12.57
CA VAL A 173 -26.61 -9.57 13.95
C VAL A 173 -27.00 -8.09 13.98
N GLU A 174 -26.31 -7.27 13.18
CA GLU A 174 -26.58 -5.82 13.09
C GLU A 174 -26.01 -5.23 11.80
N THR A 175 -26.39 -4.00 11.50
CA THR A 175 -25.77 -3.23 10.40
C THR A 175 -25.00 -2.05 10.96
N VAL A 176 -23.69 -2.05 10.75
CA VAL A 176 -22.76 -1.05 11.30
C VAL A 176 -21.99 -0.33 10.20
N LYS A 177 -21.23 0.71 10.57
CA LYS A 177 -20.19 1.26 9.67
C LYS A 177 -18.92 0.41 9.77
N ALA A 178 -18.21 0.25 8.65
CA ALA A 178 -16.96 -0.51 8.64
C ALA A 178 -15.94 -0.01 9.67
N ALA A 179 -15.86 1.29 9.91
CA ALA A 179 -14.99 1.85 10.96
C ALA A 179 -15.25 1.27 12.36
N GLN A 180 -16.46 0.81 12.66
CA GLN A 180 -16.79 0.21 13.96
C GLN A 180 -16.21 -1.21 14.11
N LEU A 181 -15.83 -1.83 12.97
CA LEU A 181 -15.22 -3.16 12.91
C LEU A 181 -13.69 -3.11 12.83
N SER A 182 -13.08 -1.93 12.94
CA SER A 182 -11.62 -1.74 12.78
C SER A 182 -10.76 -2.50 13.78
N LYS A 183 -11.35 -2.95 14.90
CA LYS A 183 -10.66 -3.71 15.97
C LYS A 183 -11.11 -5.17 16.05
N GLU A 184 -12.01 -5.58 15.16
CA GLU A 184 -12.55 -6.94 15.16
C GLU A 184 -11.70 -7.83 14.25
N PRO A 185 -10.92 -8.77 14.81
CA PRO A 185 -10.07 -9.65 14.02
C PRO A 185 -10.85 -10.79 13.36
N ASN A 186 -10.19 -11.44 12.41
CA ASN A 186 -10.68 -12.66 11.75
C ASN A 186 -12.05 -12.50 11.09
N LEU A 187 -12.28 -11.35 10.44
CA LEU A 187 -13.48 -11.10 9.66
C LEU A 187 -13.22 -11.28 8.15
N LEU A 188 -14.16 -11.92 7.47
CA LEU A 188 -14.28 -11.88 6.01
C LEU A 188 -15.28 -10.79 5.62
N PHE A 189 -14.81 -9.80 4.89
CA PHE A 189 -15.66 -8.80 4.23
C PHE A 189 -15.92 -9.27 2.79
N ARG A 190 -17.19 -9.40 2.45
CA ARG A 190 -17.63 -9.84 1.11
C ARG A 190 -18.84 -9.04 0.63
N ARG A 191 -19.13 -9.17 -0.66
CA ARG A 191 -20.37 -8.69 -1.24
C ARG A 191 -21.37 -9.83 -1.37
N ASN A 192 -22.56 -9.65 -0.83
CA ASN A 192 -23.66 -10.59 -1.10
C ASN A 192 -24.05 -10.51 -2.57
N SER A 193 -23.91 -11.60 -3.30
CA SER A 193 -24.12 -11.65 -4.76
C SER A 193 -25.57 -11.44 -5.19
N LEU A 194 -26.54 -11.63 -4.29
CA LEU A 194 -27.96 -11.43 -4.58
C LEU A 194 -28.43 -10.02 -4.24
N SER A 195 -28.08 -9.53 -3.07
CA SER A 195 -28.55 -8.22 -2.59
C SER A 195 -27.60 -7.08 -2.92
N GLY A 196 -26.33 -7.37 -3.21
CA GLY A 196 -25.26 -6.37 -3.35
C GLY A 196 -24.76 -5.77 -2.04
N ALA A 197 -25.35 -6.15 -0.91
CA ALA A 197 -24.93 -5.65 0.41
C ALA A 197 -23.51 -6.09 0.75
N VAL A 198 -22.78 -5.23 1.45
CA VAL A 198 -21.49 -5.61 2.04
C VAL A 198 -21.76 -6.34 3.35
N GLU A 199 -21.14 -7.48 3.53
CA GLU A 199 -21.27 -8.33 4.71
C GLU A 199 -19.91 -8.53 5.36
N ALA A 200 -19.89 -8.68 6.69
CA ALA A 200 -18.73 -9.15 7.43
C ALA A 200 -19.16 -10.35 8.29
N LEU A 201 -18.39 -11.42 8.25
CA LEU A 201 -18.65 -12.63 9.03
C LEU A 201 -17.34 -13.22 9.56
N PRO A 202 -17.39 -13.92 10.71
CA PRO A 202 -16.21 -14.57 11.26
C PRO A 202 -15.63 -15.58 10.27
N GLN A 203 -14.32 -15.51 10.03
CA GLN A 203 -13.62 -16.55 9.29
C GLN A 203 -13.49 -17.78 10.17
N GLN A 204 -13.85 -18.93 9.62
CA GLN A 204 -13.48 -20.18 10.24
C GLN A 204 -11.97 -20.33 10.12
N THR A 205 -11.28 -20.42 11.26
CA THR A 205 -9.85 -20.69 11.28
C THR A 205 -9.63 -21.99 10.50
N GLN A 206 -8.96 -21.90 9.35
CA GLN A 206 -8.49 -23.12 8.70
C GLN A 206 -7.44 -23.72 9.62
N ILE A 207 -7.82 -24.77 10.33
CA ILE A 207 -6.87 -25.62 11.03
C ILE A 207 -6.09 -26.36 9.93
N SER A 208 -4.88 -25.86 9.65
CA SER A 208 -3.90 -26.51 8.77
C SER A 208 -3.22 -27.66 9.48
#